data_35455e11d97fd5c88ec0612c31868aed
#
_entry.id   35455e11d97fd5c88ec0612c31868aed
#
_cell.length_a   1.000
_cell.length_b   1.000
_cell.length_c   1.000
_cell.angle_alpha   90.00
_cell.angle_beta   90.00
_cell.angle_gamma   90.00
#
_symmetry.space_group_name_H-M   'P 1'
#
loop_
_entity.id
_entity.type
_entity.pdbx_description
1 polymer ?
#
loop_
_entity_poly.entity_id
_entity_poly.type
_entity_poly.pdbx_seq_one_letter_code
_entity_poly.pdbx_strand_id
1 'polypeptide(L)'
;MSDTLRTLLDLLDLENLETDLFQGRVPKQSRRRVFGGHVIGQALVAAIRTVEEHSAHSLHAYFLRPGDPKVPIMYEVDRIRDGRSFTSRRVVARQHDRAIYHMSVSFQVDEKGVEHQIEMPNVPKPDELPDEMERRKSIAHLMPEDARDRFLSERPIEIRPIDPRLPFNPEPAPPVSRYWVRTRTILPPEFDQHECLLAYASDMTLAETALWPHGMTWYEDQTVSASLDHSMWFHRPFRGDEWLLFDQSSPSSFGGKGLNFGNIFSADGRLIAAMTQEGMVRQRG
;
A
#
# COMPACT_ATOMS: atom_id res chain seq x y z
N MET A 1 6.76 -6.26 19.81
CA MET A 1 6.44 -5.31 18.71
C MET A 1 7.59 -4.34 18.56
N SER A 2 8.12 -4.14 17.33
CA SER A 2 9.20 -3.16 17.09
C SER A 2 8.68 -1.72 17.22
N ASP A 3 9.59 -0.77 17.48
CA ASP A 3 9.20 0.64 17.59
C ASP A 3 8.68 1.20 16.26
N THR A 4 9.20 0.70 15.13
CA THR A 4 8.74 1.08 13.78
C THR A 4 7.32 0.59 13.52
N LEU A 5 6.95 -0.64 13.91
CA LEU A 5 5.58 -1.13 13.78
C LEU A 5 4.64 -0.37 14.72
N ARG A 6 5.03 -0.14 15.97
CA ARG A 6 4.23 0.68 16.89
C ARG A 6 3.95 2.05 16.32
N THR A 7 4.99 2.72 15.78
CA THR A 7 4.84 4.02 15.11
C THR A 7 3.85 3.95 13.94
N LEU A 8 3.86 2.89 13.13
CA LEU A 8 2.90 2.71 12.04
C LEU A 8 1.47 2.55 12.56
N LEU A 9 1.26 1.71 13.58
CA LEU A 9 -0.07 1.52 14.18
C LEU A 9 -0.58 2.82 14.80
N ASP A 10 0.27 3.56 15.53
CA ASP A 10 -0.07 4.88 16.09
C ASP A 10 -0.41 5.92 15.00
N LEU A 11 0.17 5.79 13.80
CA LEU A 11 -0.16 6.66 12.67
C LEU A 11 -1.47 6.27 12.00
N LEU A 12 -1.84 4.99 12.03
CA LEU A 12 -3.15 4.52 11.55
C LEU A 12 -4.26 4.79 12.56
N ASP A 13 -3.94 4.96 13.83
CA ASP A 13 -4.92 5.33 14.85
C ASP A 13 -5.30 6.81 14.75
N LEU A 14 -6.50 7.08 14.21
CA LEU A 14 -7.01 8.43 13.98
C LEU A 14 -7.63 9.02 15.25
N GLU A 15 -7.44 10.31 15.44
CA GLU A 15 -8.19 11.09 16.42
C GLU A 15 -9.62 11.35 15.90
N ASN A 16 -10.62 11.04 16.71
CA ASN A 16 -12.02 11.38 16.41
C ASN A 16 -12.28 12.81 16.87
N LEU A 17 -12.60 13.71 15.96
CA LEU A 17 -12.90 15.12 16.28
C LEU A 17 -14.41 15.34 16.45
N GLU A 18 -15.20 14.82 15.51
CA GLU A 18 -16.66 14.93 15.47
C GLU A 18 -17.23 13.68 14.80
N THR A 19 -18.56 13.59 14.75
CA THR A 19 -19.23 12.53 13.99
C THR A 19 -18.76 12.57 12.55
N ASP A 20 -18.23 11.43 12.05
CA ASP A 20 -17.75 11.24 10.68
C ASP A 20 -16.56 12.17 10.28
N LEU A 21 -15.86 12.79 11.27
CA LEU A 21 -14.70 13.64 11.07
C LEU A 21 -13.52 13.16 11.91
N PHE A 22 -12.43 12.80 11.25
CA PHE A 22 -11.24 12.26 11.88
C PHE A 22 -9.99 13.03 11.50
N GLN A 23 -8.99 13.03 12.39
CA GLN A 23 -7.67 13.61 12.13
C GLN A 23 -6.60 12.53 12.17
N GLY A 24 -5.83 12.45 11.09
CA GLY A 24 -4.66 11.57 10.95
C GLY A 24 -3.35 12.34 11.14
N ARG A 25 -2.42 11.75 11.90
CA ARG A 25 -1.06 12.28 12.03
C ARG A 25 -0.26 11.97 10.77
N VAL A 26 0.79 12.74 10.51
CA VAL A 26 1.73 12.52 9.41
C VAL A 26 3.10 12.17 9.98
N PRO A 27 3.85 11.22 9.39
CA PRO A 27 5.18 10.87 9.86
C PRO A 27 6.13 12.06 9.83
N LYS A 28 6.80 12.38 10.95
CA LYS A 28 7.76 13.49 11.07
C LYS A 28 8.95 13.40 10.09
N GLN A 29 9.22 12.21 9.56
CA GLN A 29 10.34 11.94 8.66
C GLN A 29 10.00 12.13 7.16
N SER A 30 8.76 12.42 6.80
CA SER A 30 8.36 12.75 5.44
C SER A 30 8.97 14.08 5.01
N ARG A 31 9.86 14.08 4.00
CA ARG A 31 10.57 15.30 3.61
C ARG A 31 9.88 16.13 2.53
N ARG A 32 9.26 15.51 1.55
CA ARG A 32 8.70 16.20 0.36
C ARG A 32 7.17 16.07 0.25
N ARG A 33 6.62 14.89 0.55
CA ARG A 33 5.18 14.59 0.46
C ARG A 33 4.83 13.41 1.35
N VAL A 34 3.57 13.32 1.73
CA VAL A 34 3.02 12.15 2.45
C VAL A 34 3.02 10.94 1.51
N PHE A 35 3.35 9.77 2.05
CA PHE A 35 3.27 8.50 1.32
C PHE A 35 1.82 8.14 1.03
N GLY A 36 1.51 7.69 -0.21
CA GLY A 36 0.13 7.39 -0.64
C GLY A 36 -0.51 6.28 0.19
N GLY A 37 0.21 5.19 0.44
CA GLY A 37 -0.28 4.11 1.28
C GLY A 37 -0.67 4.55 2.70
N HIS A 38 0.01 5.58 3.25
CA HIS A 38 -0.38 6.17 4.53
C HIS A 38 -1.78 6.81 4.45
N VAL A 39 -2.04 7.57 3.38
CA VAL A 39 -3.35 8.21 3.17
C VAL A 39 -4.44 7.18 2.92
N ILE A 40 -4.17 6.12 2.12
CA ILE A 40 -5.10 5.02 1.86
C ILE A 40 -5.47 4.32 3.18
N GLY A 41 -4.45 3.91 3.96
CA GLY A 41 -4.66 3.19 5.23
C GLY A 41 -5.48 4.01 6.22
N GLN A 42 -5.14 5.28 6.43
CA GLN A 42 -5.89 6.19 7.30
C GLN A 42 -7.32 6.43 6.81
N ALA A 43 -7.52 6.63 5.51
CA ALA A 43 -8.85 6.82 4.93
C ALA A 43 -9.73 5.58 5.13
N LEU A 44 -9.15 4.38 5.01
CA LEU A 44 -9.87 3.13 5.26
C LEU A 44 -10.23 2.97 6.74
N VAL A 45 -9.33 3.32 7.67
CA VAL A 45 -9.64 3.37 9.11
C VAL A 45 -10.82 4.32 9.39
N ALA A 46 -10.80 5.54 8.80
CA ALA A 46 -11.90 6.48 8.96
C ALA A 46 -13.24 5.90 8.48
N ALA A 47 -13.24 5.23 7.32
CA ALA A 47 -14.45 4.58 6.79
C ALA A 47 -14.95 3.45 7.70
N ILE A 48 -14.06 2.54 8.13
CA ILE A 48 -14.38 1.38 8.99
C ILE A 48 -15.01 1.86 10.32
N ARG A 49 -14.51 2.91 10.92
CA ARG A 49 -15.02 3.47 12.19
C ARG A 49 -16.44 4.01 12.12
N THR A 50 -17.02 4.13 10.93
CA THR A 50 -18.42 4.58 10.72
C THR A 50 -19.37 3.43 10.37
N VAL A 51 -18.88 2.18 10.37
CA VAL A 51 -19.63 0.99 9.94
C VAL A 51 -19.61 -0.06 11.05
N GLU A 52 -20.74 -0.68 11.29
CA GLU A 52 -20.90 -1.79 12.23
C GLU A 52 -21.28 -3.07 11.45
N GLU A 53 -20.84 -4.24 11.94
CA GLU A 53 -21.23 -5.57 11.44
C GLU A 53 -20.93 -5.87 9.95
N HIS A 54 -20.18 -5.01 9.25
CA HIS A 54 -19.80 -5.22 7.85
C HIS A 54 -18.29 -5.06 7.70
N SER A 55 -17.67 -5.91 6.86
CA SER A 55 -16.25 -5.83 6.52
C SER A 55 -16.03 -5.14 5.17
N ALA A 56 -14.95 -4.38 5.02
CA ALA A 56 -14.60 -3.78 3.75
C ALA A 56 -14.27 -4.87 2.72
N HIS A 57 -14.97 -4.86 1.57
CA HIS A 57 -14.68 -5.79 0.47
C HIS A 57 -14.06 -5.12 -0.74
N SER A 58 -14.21 -3.79 -0.91
CA SER A 58 -13.55 -3.04 -1.98
C SER A 58 -13.36 -1.57 -1.66
N LEU A 59 -12.31 -0.97 -2.23
CA LEU A 59 -12.07 0.46 -2.23
C LEU A 59 -11.58 0.94 -3.59
N HIS A 60 -11.93 2.19 -3.94
CA HIS A 60 -11.52 2.88 -5.17
C HIS A 60 -11.19 4.33 -4.85
N ALA A 61 -10.01 4.78 -5.26
CA ALA A 61 -9.48 6.05 -4.82
C ALA A 61 -8.72 6.83 -5.90
N TYR A 62 -8.66 8.16 -5.74
CA TYR A 62 -7.83 9.06 -6.54
C TYR A 62 -6.96 9.95 -5.67
N PHE A 63 -5.70 10.08 -6.04
CA PHE A 63 -4.76 11.06 -5.50
C PHE A 63 -4.88 12.36 -6.29
N LEU A 64 -5.32 13.42 -5.62
CA LEU A 64 -5.61 14.71 -6.26
C LEU A 64 -4.45 15.69 -6.17
N ARG A 65 -3.72 15.67 -5.04
CA ARG A 65 -2.61 16.59 -4.74
C ARG A 65 -1.60 15.92 -3.81
N PRO A 66 -0.32 16.31 -3.86
CA PRO A 66 0.66 15.90 -2.87
C PRO A 66 0.24 16.32 -1.46
N GLY A 67 0.28 15.40 -0.50
CA GLY A 67 0.07 15.71 0.91
C GLY A 67 1.26 16.46 1.52
N ASP A 68 0.99 17.49 2.32
CA ASP A 68 1.98 18.25 3.08
C ASP A 68 2.40 17.46 4.33
N PRO A 69 3.70 17.10 4.47
CA PRO A 69 4.16 16.33 5.62
C PRO A 69 4.21 17.13 6.95
N LYS A 70 3.90 18.41 6.94
CA LYS A 70 3.93 19.29 8.11
C LYS A 70 2.57 19.50 8.76
N VAL A 71 1.49 19.09 8.11
CA VAL A 71 0.12 19.35 8.51
C VAL A 71 -0.64 18.04 8.67
N PRO A 72 -1.43 17.86 9.75
CA PRO A 72 -2.33 16.70 9.88
C PRO A 72 -3.28 16.59 8.69
N ILE A 73 -3.79 15.40 8.46
CA ILE A 73 -4.79 15.15 7.42
C ILE A 73 -6.16 15.03 8.06
N MET A 74 -7.13 15.77 7.55
CA MET A 74 -8.53 15.67 7.95
C MET A 74 -9.25 14.69 7.03
N TYR A 75 -9.98 13.72 7.60
CA TYR A 75 -10.76 12.73 6.88
C TYR A 75 -12.25 12.97 7.17
N GLU A 76 -12.97 13.42 6.16
CA GLU A 76 -14.43 13.59 6.19
C GLU A 76 -15.08 12.35 5.58
N VAL A 77 -16.01 11.70 6.30
CA VAL A 77 -16.71 10.49 5.85
C VAL A 77 -18.15 10.82 5.52
N ASP A 78 -18.56 10.57 4.28
CA ASP A 78 -19.96 10.62 3.87
C ASP A 78 -20.58 9.22 3.96
N ARG A 79 -21.69 9.09 4.68
CA ARG A 79 -22.50 7.88 4.74
C ARG A 79 -23.41 7.80 3.52
N ILE A 80 -22.91 7.26 2.40
CA ILE A 80 -23.63 7.23 1.13
C ILE A 80 -24.84 6.29 1.19
N ARG A 81 -24.66 5.13 1.85
CA ARG A 81 -25.71 4.12 2.00
C ARG A 81 -25.45 3.26 3.23
N ASP A 82 -26.49 3.00 4.00
CA ASP A 82 -26.57 1.96 5.01
C ASP A 82 -27.65 0.96 4.57
N GLY A 83 -27.22 -0.22 4.14
CA GLY A 83 -28.08 -1.30 3.67
C GLY A 83 -27.88 -2.55 4.52
N ARG A 84 -28.82 -3.49 4.45
CA ARG A 84 -28.76 -4.73 5.24
C ARG A 84 -27.57 -5.62 4.89
N SER A 85 -27.24 -5.76 3.60
CA SER A 85 -26.13 -6.61 3.12
C SER A 85 -24.93 -5.82 2.69
N PHE A 86 -25.11 -4.58 2.21
CA PHE A 86 -24.03 -3.71 1.71
C PHE A 86 -24.16 -2.30 2.26
N THR A 87 -23.05 -1.75 2.69
CA THR A 87 -22.89 -0.37 3.18
C THR A 87 -21.83 0.33 2.35
N SER A 88 -22.00 1.62 2.07
CA SER A 88 -21.04 2.39 1.29
C SER A 88 -20.66 3.69 1.98
N ARG A 89 -19.37 4.02 1.94
CA ARG A 89 -18.79 5.26 2.47
C ARG A 89 -17.98 5.96 1.40
N ARG A 90 -17.99 7.29 1.42
CA ARG A 90 -17.03 8.11 0.70
C ARG A 90 -16.18 8.86 1.71
N VAL A 91 -14.86 8.82 1.54
CA VAL A 91 -13.91 9.54 2.38
C VAL A 91 -13.20 10.60 1.55
N VAL A 92 -13.12 11.83 2.05
CA VAL A 92 -12.33 12.90 1.47
C VAL A 92 -11.25 13.31 2.46
N ALA A 93 -9.99 13.16 2.04
CA ALA A 93 -8.83 13.62 2.82
C ALA A 93 -8.48 15.06 2.42
N ARG A 94 -8.33 15.94 3.43
CA ARG A 94 -8.07 17.38 3.23
C ARG A 94 -6.85 17.85 4.00
N GLN A 95 -6.15 18.80 3.40
CA GLN A 95 -5.16 19.66 4.05
C GLN A 95 -5.29 21.07 3.48
N HIS A 96 -5.10 22.11 4.28
CA HIS A 96 -5.23 23.53 3.84
C HIS A 96 -6.56 23.80 3.11
N ASP A 97 -7.68 23.27 3.63
CA ASP A 97 -9.03 23.37 3.06
C ASP A 97 -9.17 22.80 1.62
N ARG A 98 -8.19 22.03 1.15
CA ARG A 98 -8.20 21.42 -0.18
C ARG A 98 -8.22 19.90 -0.07
N ALA A 99 -9.05 19.27 -0.89
CA ALA A 99 -9.00 17.81 -1.04
C ALA A 99 -7.65 17.39 -1.66
N ILE A 100 -6.92 16.50 -0.97
CA ILE A 100 -5.68 15.89 -1.46
C ILE A 100 -5.91 14.48 -1.99
N TYR A 101 -6.99 13.83 -1.54
CA TYR A 101 -7.34 12.45 -1.88
C TYR A 101 -8.83 12.23 -1.64
N HIS A 102 -9.45 11.30 -2.39
CA HIS A 102 -10.77 10.78 -2.06
C HIS A 102 -10.85 9.29 -2.35
N MET A 103 -11.74 8.60 -1.64
CA MET A 103 -11.94 7.16 -1.74
C MET A 103 -13.42 6.82 -1.54
N SER A 104 -13.91 5.86 -2.32
CA SER A 104 -15.17 5.17 -2.04
C SER A 104 -14.87 3.76 -1.54
N VAL A 105 -15.56 3.33 -0.48
CA VAL A 105 -15.42 2.01 0.14
C VAL A 105 -16.77 1.33 0.18
N SER A 106 -16.81 0.06 -0.19
CA SER A 106 -17.98 -0.81 -0.04
C SER A 106 -17.70 -1.87 1.01
N PHE A 107 -18.69 -2.10 1.86
CA PHE A 107 -18.68 -3.05 2.96
C PHE A 107 -19.79 -4.07 2.77
N GLN A 108 -19.58 -5.29 3.25
CA GLN A 108 -20.53 -6.40 3.15
C GLN A 108 -20.61 -7.17 4.47
N VAL A 109 -21.76 -7.72 4.78
CA VAL A 109 -21.91 -8.75 5.82
C VAL A 109 -21.22 -10.03 5.38
N ASP A 110 -20.80 -10.86 6.33
CA ASP A 110 -20.28 -12.19 6.00
C ASP A 110 -21.40 -13.05 5.39
N GLU A 111 -21.18 -13.54 4.17
CA GLU A 111 -22.15 -14.34 3.41
C GLU A 111 -21.48 -15.57 2.78
N LYS A 112 -22.16 -16.71 2.80
CA LYS A 112 -21.73 -17.90 2.06
C LYS A 112 -22.16 -17.81 0.60
N GLY A 113 -21.27 -18.15 -0.32
CA GLY A 113 -21.51 -18.10 -1.76
C GLY A 113 -20.77 -19.18 -2.52
N VAL A 114 -20.76 -19.06 -3.86
CA VAL A 114 -19.90 -19.87 -4.73
C VAL A 114 -18.47 -19.39 -4.63
N GLU A 115 -17.50 -20.29 -4.79
CA GLU A 115 -16.08 -19.98 -4.63
C GLU A 115 -15.27 -20.47 -5.83
N HIS A 116 -14.35 -19.64 -6.26
CA HIS A 116 -13.23 -19.97 -7.13
C HIS A 116 -12.10 -18.96 -6.94
N GLN A 117 -10.92 -19.26 -7.39
CA GLN A 117 -9.78 -18.36 -7.44
C GLN A 117 -8.78 -18.80 -8.51
N ILE A 118 -7.91 -17.90 -8.91
CA ILE A 118 -6.72 -18.23 -9.73
C ILE A 118 -5.68 -18.95 -8.87
N GLU A 119 -4.80 -19.72 -9.51
CA GLU A 119 -3.69 -20.37 -8.83
C GLU A 119 -2.59 -19.37 -8.47
N MET A 120 -2.00 -19.55 -7.26
CA MET A 120 -0.82 -18.82 -6.85
C MET A 120 0.38 -19.24 -7.72
N PRO A 121 1.19 -18.29 -8.24
CA PRO A 121 2.39 -18.66 -8.98
C PRO A 121 3.37 -19.46 -8.12
N ASN A 122 4.04 -20.42 -8.74
CA ASN A 122 5.09 -21.20 -8.08
C ASN A 122 6.35 -20.34 -7.93
N VAL A 123 6.69 -20.00 -6.69
CA VAL A 123 7.81 -19.12 -6.32
C VAL A 123 8.57 -19.69 -5.12
N PRO A 124 9.84 -19.34 -4.92
CA PRO A 124 10.58 -19.68 -3.70
C PRO A 124 9.83 -19.21 -2.44
N LYS A 125 9.87 -20.01 -1.39
CA LYS A 125 9.27 -19.64 -0.10
C LYS A 125 10.05 -18.51 0.56
N PRO A 126 9.43 -17.75 1.47
CA PRO A 126 10.10 -16.62 2.15
C PRO A 126 11.41 -17.02 2.84
N ASP A 127 11.45 -18.22 3.44
CA ASP A 127 12.63 -18.71 4.17
C ASP A 127 13.78 -19.14 3.26
N GLU A 128 13.52 -19.32 1.96
CA GLU A 128 14.53 -19.61 0.93
C GLU A 128 15.17 -18.33 0.37
N LEU A 129 14.62 -17.15 0.72
CA LEU A 129 15.10 -15.86 0.27
C LEU A 129 15.94 -15.16 1.36
N PRO A 130 16.95 -14.35 0.98
CA PRO A 130 17.72 -13.56 1.93
C PRO A 130 16.83 -12.65 2.78
N ASP A 131 17.22 -12.43 4.04
CA ASP A 131 16.61 -11.39 4.87
C ASP A 131 16.72 -10.02 4.18
N GLU A 132 15.66 -9.23 4.27
CA GLU A 132 15.60 -7.90 3.64
C GLU A 132 16.76 -7.02 4.07
N MET A 133 17.09 -7.01 5.36
CA MET A 133 18.13 -6.12 5.89
C MET A 133 19.53 -6.60 5.48
N GLU A 134 19.77 -7.91 5.44
CA GLU A 134 21.04 -8.47 4.93
C GLU A 134 21.24 -8.10 3.47
N ARG A 135 20.20 -8.27 2.64
CA ARG A 135 20.24 -7.86 1.23
C ARG A 135 20.49 -6.35 1.08
N ARG A 136 19.82 -5.51 1.88
CA ARG A 136 20.04 -4.05 1.83
C ARG A 136 21.48 -3.69 2.22
N LYS A 137 22.03 -4.30 3.24
CA LYS A 137 23.43 -4.08 3.66
C LYS A 137 24.41 -4.47 2.55
N SER A 138 24.17 -5.58 1.84
CA SER A 138 25.08 -6.04 0.77
C SER A 138 25.15 -5.09 -0.42
N ILE A 139 24.08 -4.32 -0.72
CA ILE A 139 24.01 -3.37 -1.83
C ILE A 139 24.05 -1.91 -1.39
N ALA A 140 24.19 -1.61 -0.10
CA ALA A 140 24.20 -0.25 0.43
C ALA A 140 25.34 0.62 -0.14
N HIS A 141 26.43 0.01 -0.54
CA HIS A 141 27.56 0.70 -1.17
C HIS A 141 27.22 1.31 -2.53
N LEU A 142 26.13 0.83 -3.19
CA LEU A 142 25.62 1.39 -4.45
C LEU A 142 24.75 2.63 -4.23
N MET A 143 24.35 2.92 -2.97
CA MET A 143 23.49 4.07 -2.65
C MET A 143 24.31 5.36 -2.54
N PRO A 144 23.75 6.52 -3.00
CA PRO A 144 24.29 7.81 -2.65
C PRO A 144 24.43 7.97 -1.13
N GLU A 145 25.46 8.67 -0.70
CA GLU A 145 25.78 8.80 0.74
C GLU A 145 24.61 9.37 1.55
N ASP A 146 23.94 10.39 1.02
CA ASP A 146 22.78 11.05 1.64
C ASP A 146 21.51 10.17 1.68
N ALA A 147 21.43 9.11 0.88
CA ALA A 147 20.32 8.16 0.84
C ALA A 147 20.57 6.87 1.65
N ARG A 148 21.85 6.58 1.98
CA ARG A 148 22.29 5.31 2.57
C ARG A 148 21.65 5.03 3.92
N ASP A 149 21.62 5.99 4.83
CA ASP A 149 21.05 5.82 6.17
C ASP A 149 19.56 5.50 6.10
N ARG A 150 18.83 6.20 5.22
CA ARG A 150 17.41 5.92 4.99
C ARG A 150 17.20 4.56 4.33
N PHE A 151 18.06 4.17 3.40
CA PHE A 151 18.00 2.85 2.77
C PHE A 151 18.23 1.72 3.78
N LEU A 152 19.10 1.92 4.77
CA LEU A 152 19.40 0.98 5.85
C LEU A 152 18.47 1.12 7.07
N SER A 153 17.58 2.10 7.11
CA SER A 153 16.64 2.24 8.23
C SER A 153 15.67 1.06 8.32
N GLU A 154 15.34 0.66 9.53
CA GLU A 154 14.33 -0.35 9.78
C GLU A 154 12.95 0.12 9.30
N ARG A 155 12.17 -0.78 8.70
CA ARG A 155 10.81 -0.54 8.22
C ARG A 155 9.82 -1.41 8.98
N PRO A 156 8.59 -0.92 9.20
CA PRO A 156 7.54 -1.70 9.87
C PRO A 156 7.09 -2.92 9.05
N ILE A 157 7.21 -2.83 7.71
CA ILE A 157 6.86 -3.87 6.76
C ILE A 157 8.16 -4.50 6.22
N GLU A 158 8.26 -5.83 6.32
CA GLU A 158 9.33 -6.61 5.71
C GLU A 158 8.94 -6.99 4.29
N ILE A 159 9.86 -6.77 3.33
CA ILE A 159 9.66 -7.04 1.91
C ILE A 159 10.83 -7.88 1.41
N ARG A 160 10.57 -9.12 0.98
CA ARG A 160 11.56 -9.99 0.34
C ARG A 160 11.26 -10.10 -1.15
N PRO A 161 12.01 -9.44 -2.02
CA PRO A 161 11.83 -9.57 -3.46
C PRO A 161 12.25 -10.96 -3.94
N ILE A 162 11.46 -11.56 -4.83
CA ILE A 162 11.79 -12.85 -5.47
C ILE A 162 12.81 -12.63 -6.58
N ASP A 163 12.59 -11.57 -7.40
CA ASP A 163 13.51 -11.15 -8.45
C ASP A 163 14.10 -9.78 -8.07
N PRO A 164 15.14 -9.73 -7.20
CA PRO A 164 15.66 -8.46 -6.69
C PRO A 164 16.37 -7.66 -7.78
N ARG A 165 16.09 -6.35 -7.84
CA ARG A 165 16.73 -5.41 -8.75
C ARG A 165 17.68 -4.47 -8.03
N LEU A 166 18.61 -3.93 -8.79
CA LEU A 166 19.47 -2.87 -8.29
C LEU A 166 18.67 -1.57 -8.17
N PRO A 167 18.89 -0.78 -7.11
CA PRO A 167 18.18 0.47 -6.89
C PRO A 167 18.63 1.61 -7.82
N PHE A 168 19.77 1.44 -8.52
CA PHE A 168 20.33 2.40 -9.47
C PHE A 168 20.77 1.71 -10.74
N ASN A 169 20.57 2.38 -11.88
CA ASN A 169 20.88 1.87 -13.20
C ASN A 169 20.41 0.42 -13.40
N PRO A 170 19.15 0.10 -13.11
CA PRO A 170 18.65 -1.25 -13.32
C PRO A 170 18.57 -1.55 -14.81
N GLU A 171 18.93 -2.77 -15.19
CA GLU A 171 18.67 -3.24 -16.55
C GLU A 171 17.16 -3.36 -16.81
N PRO A 172 16.69 -3.05 -18.04
CA PRO A 172 15.32 -3.31 -18.45
C PRO A 172 14.92 -4.77 -18.22
N ALA A 173 13.68 -5.00 -17.79
CA ALA A 173 13.20 -6.34 -17.50
C ALA A 173 11.69 -6.47 -17.70
N PRO A 174 11.17 -7.71 -17.70
CA PRO A 174 9.74 -7.95 -17.84
C PRO A 174 8.91 -7.15 -16.83
N PRO A 175 7.71 -6.66 -17.21
CA PRO A 175 6.82 -5.89 -16.36
C PRO A 175 6.09 -6.78 -15.34
N VAL A 176 6.84 -7.57 -14.59
CA VAL A 176 6.34 -8.49 -13.56
C VAL A 176 7.23 -8.39 -12.34
N SER A 177 6.66 -8.18 -11.17
CA SER A 177 7.40 -8.10 -9.92
C SER A 177 6.72 -8.94 -8.82
N ARG A 178 7.51 -9.64 -8.03
CA ARG A 178 7.00 -10.50 -6.97
C ARG A 178 7.73 -10.25 -5.67
N TYR A 179 6.95 -10.14 -4.59
CA TYR A 179 7.46 -9.85 -3.25
C TYR A 179 6.70 -10.66 -2.21
N TRP A 180 7.43 -11.24 -1.25
CA TRP A 180 6.84 -11.64 0.01
C TRP A 180 6.82 -10.43 0.95
N VAL A 181 5.66 -10.20 1.56
CA VAL A 181 5.39 -9.02 2.40
C VAL A 181 4.71 -9.44 3.69
N ARG A 182 5.14 -8.87 4.83
CA ARG A 182 4.47 -9.00 6.13
C ARG A 182 4.86 -7.84 7.04
N THR A 183 4.20 -7.68 8.18
CA THR A 183 4.77 -6.85 9.25
C THR A 183 6.02 -7.51 9.81
N ARG A 184 7.01 -6.70 10.19
CA ARG A 184 8.31 -7.21 10.70
C ARG A 184 8.19 -7.96 12.02
N THR A 185 7.18 -7.68 12.82
CA THR A 185 6.90 -8.33 14.08
C THR A 185 5.44 -8.75 14.17
N ILE A 186 5.15 -9.71 15.04
CA ILE A 186 3.81 -10.22 15.27
C ILE A 186 2.90 -9.09 15.78
N LEU A 187 1.70 -9.01 15.24
CA LEU A 187 0.65 -8.09 15.66
C LEU A 187 -0.03 -8.62 16.93
N PRO A 188 -0.55 -7.73 17.79
CA PRO A 188 -1.37 -8.15 18.92
C PRO A 188 -2.54 -9.04 18.46
N PRO A 189 -2.93 -10.05 19.26
CA PRO A 189 -4.05 -10.93 18.91
C PRO A 189 -5.37 -10.19 18.66
N GLU A 190 -5.58 -9.09 19.40
CA GLU A 190 -6.77 -8.23 19.32
C GLU A 190 -6.74 -7.25 18.15
N PHE A 191 -5.66 -7.21 17.38
CA PHE A 191 -5.55 -6.30 16.23
C PHE A 191 -6.51 -6.75 15.11
N ASP A 192 -7.41 -5.86 14.69
CA ASP A 192 -8.51 -6.11 13.75
C ASP A 192 -8.44 -5.30 12.44
N GLN A 193 -7.43 -4.43 12.29
CA GLN A 193 -7.29 -3.54 11.13
C GLN A 193 -6.32 -4.09 10.07
N HIS A 194 -6.39 -5.38 9.78
CA HIS A 194 -5.49 -6.05 8.82
C HIS A 194 -5.65 -5.48 7.40
N GLU A 195 -6.89 -5.14 6.98
CA GLU A 195 -7.17 -4.52 5.68
C GLU A 195 -6.52 -3.14 5.56
N CYS A 196 -6.50 -2.37 6.64
CA CYS A 196 -5.85 -1.04 6.65
C CYS A 196 -4.34 -1.14 6.51
N LEU A 197 -3.71 -2.13 7.17
CA LEU A 197 -2.28 -2.42 6.99
C LEU A 197 -1.97 -2.91 5.58
N LEU A 198 -2.83 -3.77 5.00
CA LEU A 198 -2.65 -4.25 3.64
C LEU A 198 -2.81 -3.10 2.63
N ALA A 199 -3.80 -2.23 2.84
CA ALA A 199 -4.00 -1.03 2.02
C ALA A 199 -2.81 -0.07 2.11
N TYR A 200 -2.18 0.09 3.29
CA TYR A 200 -0.92 0.81 3.44
C TYR A 200 0.21 0.14 2.66
N ALA A 201 0.37 -1.18 2.77
CA ALA A 201 1.47 -1.92 2.16
C ALA A 201 1.34 -2.03 0.64
N SER A 202 0.11 -2.04 0.10
CA SER A 202 -0.18 -2.21 -1.33
C SER A 202 0.42 -1.11 -2.22
N ASP A 203 0.58 0.12 -1.69
CA ASP A 203 1.18 1.24 -2.42
C ASP A 203 2.73 1.24 -2.36
N MET A 204 3.37 0.28 -1.67
CA MET A 204 4.83 0.30 -1.49
C MET A 204 5.60 -0.15 -2.73
N THR A 205 5.04 -1.05 -3.53
CA THR A 205 5.76 -1.71 -4.63
C THR A 205 5.02 -1.70 -5.97
N LEU A 206 3.70 -1.54 -5.97
CA LEU A 206 2.87 -1.76 -7.15
C LEU A 206 3.25 -0.87 -8.34
N ALA A 207 3.37 0.43 -8.12
CA ALA A 207 3.65 1.39 -9.17
C ALA A 207 5.08 1.27 -9.77
N GLU A 208 6.01 0.62 -9.07
CA GLU A 208 7.37 0.38 -9.56
C GLU A 208 7.39 -0.61 -10.74
N THR A 209 6.44 -1.52 -10.82
CA THR A 209 6.39 -2.56 -11.85
C THR A 209 6.34 -1.98 -13.27
N ALA A 210 5.66 -0.84 -13.47
CA ALA A 210 5.62 -0.14 -14.75
C ALA A 210 6.96 0.53 -15.16
N LEU A 211 7.91 0.70 -14.23
CA LEU A 211 9.23 1.27 -14.50
C LEU A 211 10.21 0.23 -15.06
N TRP A 212 10.00 -1.04 -14.75
CA TRP A 212 10.93 -2.12 -15.02
C TRP A 212 11.28 -2.31 -16.50
N PRO A 213 10.32 -2.27 -17.47
CA PRO A 213 10.66 -2.39 -18.89
C PRO A 213 11.55 -1.28 -19.42
N HIS A 214 11.61 -0.17 -18.71
CA HIS A 214 12.33 1.03 -19.12
C HIS A 214 13.69 1.18 -18.41
N GLY A 215 14.08 0.24 -17.54
CA GLY A 215 15.30 0.38 -16.74
C GLY A 215 15.26 1.59 -15.82
N MET A 216 14.09 1.96 -15.31
CA MET A 216 13.88 3.13 -14.45
C MET A 216 13.65 2.73 -13.00
N THR A 217 13.95 3.62 -12.07
CA THR A 217 13.75 3.44 -10.63
C THR A 217 13.33 4.74 -9.95
N TRP A 218 12.70 4.64 -8.79
CA TRP A 218 12.34 5.79 -7.94
C TRP A 218 13.53 6.54 -7.35
N TYR A 219 14.68 5.92 -7.30
CA TYR A 219 15.88 6.48 -6.68
C TYR A 219 16.65 7.42 -7.62
N GLU A 220 16.28 7.46 -8.90
CA GLU A 220 16.90 8.35 -9.87
C GLU A 220 16.15 9.68 -9.98
N ASP A 221 16.86 10.80 -9.91
CA ASP A 221 16.29 12.15 -10.00
C ASP A 221 15.56 12.42 -11.32
N GLN A 222 15.91 11.66 -12.36
CA GLN A 222 15.28 11.76 -13.68
C GLN A 222 13.88 11.13 -13.73
N THR A 223 13.52 10.28 -12.78
CA THR A 223 12.21 9.65 -12.75
C THR A 223 11.23 10.50 -11.96
N VAL A 224 10.17 10.94 -12.61
CA VAL A 224 9.02 11.61 -11.96
C VAL A 224 7.86 10.64 -11.92
N SER A 225 7.47 10.29 -10.72
CA SER A 225 6.35 9.38 -10.54
C SER A 225 5.46 9.80 -9.37
N ALA A 226 4.18 9.48 -9.50
CA ALA A 226 3.17 9.65 -8.46
C ALA A 226 2.01 8.71 -8.76
N SER A 227 1.40 8.13 -7.73
CA SER A 227 0.14 7.42 -7.85
C SER A 227 -0.96 8.38 -8.29
N LEU A 228 -1.80 7.97 -9.23
CA LEU A 228 -2.96 8.73 -9.73
C LEU A 228 -4.24 8.19 -9.12
N ASP A 229 -4.40 6.88 -9.09
CA ASP A 229 -5.51 6.17 -8.46
C ASP A 229 -5.00 4.95 -7.68
N HIS A 230 -5.88 4.28 -6.97
CA HIS A 230 -5.63 3.00 -6.33
C HIS A 230 -6.96 2.30 -6.07
N SER A 231 -7.05 1.02 -6.43
CA SER A 231 -8.23 0.20 -6.14
C SER A 231 -7.81 -1.13 -5.54
N MET A 232 -8.61 -1.62 -4.58
CA MET A 232 -8.41 -2.93 -3.96
C MET A 232 -9.73 -3.66 -3.79
N TRP A 233 -9.66 -4.99 -3.82
CA TRP A 233 -10.74 -5.91 -3.47
C TRP A 233 -10.20 -6.90 -2.45
N PHE A 234 -10.86 -7.02 -1.29
CA PHE A 234 -10.53 -7.97 -0.23
C PHE A 234 -11.42 -9.21 -0.41
N HIS A 235 -10.82 -10.37 -0.58
CA HIS A 235 -11.53 -11.59 -0.95
C HIS A 235 -11.69 -12.55 0.21
N ARG A 236 -10.72 -12.63 1.12
CA ARG A 236 -10.68 -13.58 2.23
C ARG A 236 -10.02 -12.98 3.47
N PRO A 237 -10.39 -13.43 4.67
CA PRO A 237 -9.70 -13.06 5.90
C PRO A 237 -8.22 -13.46 5.88
N PHE A 238 -7.38 -12.63 6.46
CA PHE A 238 -5.92 -12.82 6.55
C PHE A 238 -5.36 -12.09 7.78
N ARG A 239 -4.08 -12.36 8.06
CA ARG A 239 -3.32 -11.59 9.04
C ARG A 239 -2.16 -10.87 8.36
N GLY A 240 -1.93 -9.59 8.71
CA GLY A 240 -0.86 -8.77 8.13
C GLY A 240 0.54 -9.13 8.63
N ASP A 241 0.66 -9.95 9.67
CA ASP A 241 1.90 -10.48 10.22
C ASP A 241 2.29 -11.88 9.67
N GLU A 242 1.42 -12.47 8.84
CA GLU A 242 1.74 -13.65 8.04
C GLU A 242 2.31 -13.24 6.68
N TRP A 243 3.08 -14.15 6.07
CA TRP A 243 3.63 -13.90 4.74
C TRP A 243 2.54 -13.86 3.68
N LEU A 244 2.50 -12.75 2.93
CA LEU A 244 1.63 -12.53 1.79
C LEU A 244 2.48 -12.36 0.52
N LEU A 245 2.18 -13.11 -0.53
CA LEU A 245 2.82 -12.99 -1.84
C LEU A 245 2.10 -11.90 -2.65
N PHE A 246 2.80 -10.85 -2.99
CA PHE A 246 2.36 -9.83 -3.94
C PHE A 246 2.87 -10.23 -5.33
N ASP A 247 1.97 -10.67 -6.21
CA ASP A 247 2.25 -11.01 -7.62
C ASP A 247 1.73 -9.86 -8.48
N GLN A 248 2.65 -9.05 -9.03
CA GLN A 248 2.35 -7.78 -9.68
C GLN A 248 2.77 -7.80 -11.15
N SER A 249 1.98 -7.13 -11.99
CA SER A 249 2.26 -6.98 -13.42
C SER A 249 1.85 -5.60 -13.94
N SER A 250 2.52 -5.13 -14.98
CA SER A 250 2.15 -3.90 -15.68
C SER A 250 1.85 -4.21 -17.14
N PRO A 251 0.58 -4.14 -17.56
CA PRO A 251 0.21 -4.44 -18.95
C PRO A 251 0.56 -3.32 -19.93
N SER A 252 0.73 -2.09 -19.44
CA SER A 252 0.91 -0.94 -20.33
C SER A 252 1.54 0.26 -19.63
N SER A 253 2.46 0.92 -20.33
CA SER A 253 2.91 2.29 -20.04
C SER A 253 2.78 3.11 -21.33
N PHE A 254 2.01 4.19 -21.28
CA PHE A 254 1.82 5.09 -22.41
C PHE A 254 1.36 6.49 -21.95
N GLY A 255 1.72 7.53 -22.69
CA GLY A 255 1.27 8.90 -22.40
C GLY A 255 1.72 9.45 -21.04
N GLY A 256 2.88 9.02 -20.56
CA GLY A 256 3.42 9.44 -19.24
C GLY A 256 2.75 8.76 -18.05
N LYS A 257 2.06 7.62 -18.25
CA LYS A 257 1.39 6.83 -17.23
C LYS A 257 1.71 5.35 -17.40
N GLY A 258 1.67 4.61 -16.28
CA GLY A 258 1.79 3.15 -16.23
C GLY A 258 0.66 2.55 -15.41
N LEU A 259 -0.01 1.55 -15.95
CA LEU A 259 -1.05 0.79 -15.26
C LEU A 259 -0.44 -0.48 -14.66
N ASN A 260 -0.81 -0.78 -13.43
CA ASN A 260 -0.32 -1.94 -12.70
C ASN A 260 -1.48 -2.73 -12.11
N PHE A 261 -1.34 -4.06 -12.09
CA PHE A 261 -2.23 -5.01 -11.43
C PHE A 261 -1.45 -5.80 -10.40
N GLY A 262 -2.12 -6.23 -9.34
CA GLY A 262 -1.54 -7.13 -8.36
C GLY A 262 -2.57 -8.08 -7.77
N ASN A 263 -2.15 -9.33 -7.58
CA ASN A 263 -2.86 -10.32 -6.79
C ASN A 263 -2.06 -10.59 -5.52
N ILE A 264 -2.75 -10.75 -4.41
CA ILE A 264 -2.12 -10.97 -3.11
C ILE A 264 -2.59 -12.32 -2.59
N PHE A 265 -1.64 -13.24 -2.35
CA PHE A 265 -1.91 -14.57 -1.87
C PHE A 265 -1.33 -14.77 -0.46
N SER A 266 -2.00 -15.56 0.36
CA SER A 266 -1.38 -16.12 1.57
C SER A 266 -0.37 -17.19 1.23
N ALA A 267 0.51 -17.54 2.17
CA ALA A 267 1.57 -18.54 1.94
C ALA A 267 1.04 -19.96 1.63
N ASP A 268 -0.20 -20.26 2.00
CA ASP A 268 -0.92 -21.50 1.67
C ASP A 268 -1.67 -21.44 0.32
N GLY A 269 -1.54 -20.34 -0.43
CA GLY A 269 -2.05 -20.21 -1.81
C GLY A 269 -3.47 -19.65 -1.93
N ARG A 270 -4.09 -19.16 -0.85
CA ARG A 270 -5.41 -18.49 -0.94
C ARG A 270 -5.26 -17.09 -1.50
N LEU A 271 -6.10 -16.71 -2.48
CA LEU A 271 -6.19 -15.35 -2.96
C LEU A 271 -6.85 -14.46 -1.90
N ILE A 272 -6.08 -13.56 -1.32
CA ILE A 272 -6.49 -12.69 -0.21
C ILE A 272 -7.09 -11.39 -0.73
N ALA A 273 -6.42 -10.76 -1.69
CA ALA A 273 -6.85 -9.50 -2.27
C ALA A 273 -6.37 -9.36 -3.72
N ALA A 274 -7.01 -8.46 -4.45
CA ALA A 274 -6.54 -7.95 -5.74
C ALA A 274 -6.40 -6.43 -5.67
N MET A 275 -5.51 -5.85 -6.48
CA MET A 275 -5.27 -4.40 -6.50
C MET A 275 -4.93 -3.91 -7.90
N THR A 276 -5.24 -2.64 -8.17
CA THR A 276 -4.84 -1.95 -9.40
C THR A 276 -4.40 -0.53 -9.08
N GLN A 277 -3.47 0.01 -9.89
CA GLN A 277 -3.01 1.38 -9.73
C GLN A 277 -2.52 1.93 -11.07
N GLU A 278 -3.03 3.07 -11.49
CA GLU A 278 -2.36 3.89 -12.50
C GLU A 278 -1.43 4.89 -11.82
N GLY A 279 -0.20 4.97 -12.29
CA GLY A 279 0.79 5.90 -11.81
C GLY A 279 1.32 6.80 -12.92
N MET A 280 1.68 8.03 -12.59
CA MET A 280 2.46 8.89 -13.49
C MET A 280 3.87 8.32 -13.60
N VAL A 281 4.35 8.13 -14.83
CA VAL A 281 5.68 7.66 -15.17
C VAL A 281 6.25 8.61 -16.21
N ARG A 282 7.17 9.48 -15.81
CA ARG A 282 7.80 10.47 -16.70
C ARG A 282 9.30 10.50 -16.49
N GLN A 283 10.02 10.65 -17.55
CA GLN A 283 11.46 10.96 -17.53
C GLN A 283 11.61 12.48 -17.65
N ARG A 284 12.42 13.08 -16.78
CA ARG A 284 12.84 14.49 -16.95
C ARG A 284 13.82 14.52 -18.13
N GLY A 285 13.51 15.36 -19.12
CA GLY A 285 14.44 15.68 -20.21
C GLY A 285 15.61 16.52 -19.74
#